data_51045a0f9fc18fbab8dbd7b5c03378db
#
_entry.id   51045a0f9fc18fbab8dbd7b5c03378db
#
_cell.length_a   1.000
_cell.length_b   1.000
_cell.length_c   1.000
_cell.angle_alpha   90.00
_cell.angle_beta   90.00
_cell.angle_gamma   90.00
#
_symmetry.space_group_name_H-M   'P 1'
#
loop_
_entity.id
_entity.type
_entity.pdbx_description
1 polymer ?
#
loop_
_entity_poly.entity_id
_entity_poly.type
_entity_poly.pdbx_seq_one_letter_code
_entity_poly.pdbx_strand_id
1 'polypeptide(L)'
;GFKTRFTSEFCTTATILDASGDSAGEMTFLNVRTPDSSGFTVDLPTDYRVTPLTRSARYDMNQLEDYPKKRQASIGIRKEADQTVLWSRKSKAFDSRFFLLERQKDLGAGNVEADFTVSDGMITGYVENRLPVTLENAAVYLYGQVLIIGNMEPGQRLEFDREPLKVWPLGMTWMLSDTLTGTPDRQEDSDEEHIKNVQKSNLSGYFTDRYYSSYNGEVRFGAFLPEGYEGNDDLFGKNWDGRTFYTQKIDCAMGTDGEVYRCGQIREPSVTSGIGANYGNSMILYGTDPVVVEYDPGTDIVIEKFSFLPVSDDFFQGNQYSYIRPFSGETSFYNEKTGSYDPVDIRKQDFSREELADYIAADGKITVRYTAGSDAEIGVSQTLPLLMVTGRES
;
A
#
# COMPACT_ATOMS: atom_id res chain seq x y z
N GLY A 1 17.47 47.21 6.06
CA GLY A 1 17.09 45.89 5.63
C GLY A 1 17.86 44.86 6.41
N PHE A 2 17.22 44.19 7.35
CA PHE A 2 17.82 43.02 8.05
C PHE A 2 17.97 41.88 7.04
N LYS A 3 19.19 41.64 6.57
CA LYS A 3 19.57 40.40 5.93
C LYS A 3 19.76 39.35 7.03
N THR A 4 18.71 38.71 7.47
CA THR A 4 18.85 37.42 8.14
C THR A 4 19.40 36.47 7.10
N ARG A 5 20.68 36.14 7.17
CA ARG A 5 21.29 35.06 6.44
C ARG A 5 20.73 33.76 7.06
N PHE A 6 19.72 33.19 6.45
CA PHE A 6 19.43 31.78 6.62
C PHE A 6 20.54 31.02 5.90
N THR A 7 21.51 30.51 6.64
CA THR A 7 22.76 29.93 6.11
C THR A 7 22.73 28.41 6.04
N SER A 8 21.57 27.76 6.15
CA SER A 8 21.48 26.31 6.12
C SER A 8 20.34 25.83 5.21
N GLU A 9 20.65 24.79 4.45
CA GLU A 9 19.71 24.03 3.65
C GLU A 9 18.62 23.44 4.56
N PHE A 10 17.43 23.26 3.99
CA PHE A 10 16.34 22.55 4.63
C PHE A 10 16.19 21.19 3.94
N CYS A 11 16.35 20.10 4.70
CA CYS A 11 16.22 18.73 4.20
C CYS A 11 14.90 18.11 4.66
N THR A 12 14.18 17.51 3.73
CA THR A 12 13.00 16.69 4.04
C THR A 12 13.22 15.28 3.50
N THR A 13 12.96 14.29 4.32
CA THR A 13 13.11 12.88 3.95
C THR A 13 11.82 12.09 4.11
N ALA A 14 11.63 11.15 3.22
CA ALA A 14 10.64 10.08 3.35
C ALA A 14 11.36 8.74 3.14
N THR A 15 11.45 7.94 4.18
CA THR A 15 12.26 6.72 4.20
C THR A 15 11.38 5.50 4.35
N ILE A 16 11.67 4.45 3.58
CA ILE A 16 11.13 3.10 3.78
C ILE A 16 12.27 2.19 4.18
N LEU A 17 12.10 1.51 5.32
CA LEU A 17 12.96 0.44 5.80
C LEU A 17 12.26 -0.90 5.54
N ASP A 18 12.79 -1.68 4.61
CA ASP A 18 12.34 -3.04 4.32
C ASP A 18 13.21 -4.03 5.07
N ALA A 19 12.73 -4.45 6.24
CA ALA A 19 13.46 -5.30 7.15
C ALA A 19 13.45 -6.78 6.73
N SER A 20 14.60 -7.42 6.85
CA SER A 20 14.80 -8.86 6.65
C SER A 20 15.87 -9.38 7.60
N GLY A 21 15.46 -10.13 8.63
CA GLY A 21 16.38 -10.52 9.70
C GLY A 21 16.96 -9.32 10.43
N ASP A 22 18.28 -9.27 10.59
CA ASP A 22 19.00 -8.21 11.32
C ASP A 22 19.34 -6.99 10.45
N SER A 23 18.92 -6.99 9.18
CA SER A 23 19.21 -5.92 8.23
C SER A 23 17.95 -5.37 7.58
N ALA A 24 18.06 -4.19 6.99
CA ALA A 24 17.02 -3.59 6.20
C ALA A 24 17.58 -2.95 4.93
N GLY A 25 16.83 -3.08 3.83
CA GLY A 25 16.99 -2.18 2.69
C GLY A 25 16.41 -0.81 3.05
N GLU A 26 17.25 0.21 3.07
CA GLU A 26 16.82 1.60 3.27
C GLU A 26 16.66 2.30 1.92
N MET A 27 15.50 2.87 1.70
CA MET A 27 15.19 3.71 0.54
C MET A 27 14.68 5.05 1.04
N THR A 28 15.44 6.12 0.80
CA THR A 28 15.13 7.48 1.25
C THR A 28 14.95 8.42 0.07
N PHE A 29 13.78 9.04 0.02
CA PHE A 29 13.55 10.19 -0.85
C PHE A 29 13.99 11.45 -0.12
N LEU A 30 15.03 12.09 -0.61
CA LEU A 30 15.59 13.31 -0.05
C LEU A 30 15.19 14.51 -0.90
N ASN A 31 14.59 15.52 -0.29
CA ASN A 31 14.41 16.84 -0.86
C ASN A 31 15.34 17.82 -0.15
N VAL A 32 16.23 18.45 -0.89
CA VAL A 32 17.07 19.56 -0.41
C VAL A 32 16.53 20.85 -0.95
N ARG A 33 16.14 21.75 -0.05
CA ARG A 33 15.64 23.08 -0.37
C ARG A 33 16.62 24.15 0.07
N THR A 34 16.98 25.03 -0.85
CA THR A 34 17.89 26.13 -0.56
C THR A 34 17.12 27.42 -0.27
N PRO A 35 17.47 28.15 0.80
CA PRO A 35 16.81 29.40 1.13
C PRO A 35 17.17 30.54 0.16
N ASP A 36 18.32 30.44 -0.49
CA ASP A 36 18.85 31.46 -1.39
C ASP A 36 19.39 30.82 -2.70
N SER A 37 20.07 31.61 -3.52
CA SER A 37 20.63 31.18 -4.81
C SER A 37 22.04 30.61 -4.71
N SER A 38 22.61 30.41 -3.54
CA SER A 38 24.02 30.01 -3.35
C SER A 38 24.31 28.56 -3.71
N GLY A 39 23.30 27.71 -3.74
CA GLY A 39 23.47 26.27 -3.89
C GLY A 39 23.52 25.56 -2.53
N PHE A 40 23.91 24.29 -2.54
CA PHE A 40 24.01 23.47 -1.32
C PHE A 40 25.13 22.44 -1.41
N THR A 41 25.51 21.94 -0.23
CA THR A 41 26.35 20.76 -0.07
C THR A 41 25.75 19.89 1.04
N VAL A 42 25.55 18.60 0.77
CA VAL A 42 25.11 17.59 1.74
C VAL A 42 26.09 16.44 1.73
N ASP A 43 26.66 16.14 2.89
CA ASP A 43 27.62 15.06 3.06
C ASP A 43 26.90 13.80 3.58
N LEU A 44 27.08 12.70 2.89
CA LEU A 44 26.46 11.41 3.19
C LEU A 44 27.53 10.33 3.40
N PRO A 45 27.25 9.30 4.19
CA PRO A 45 28.06 8.10 4.24
C PRO A 45 28.29 7.48 2.85
N THR A 46 29.43 6.80 2.69
CA THR A 46 29.84 6.21 1.39
C THR A 46 28.99 5.02 0.95
N ASP A 47 28.28 4.39 1.86
CA ASP A 47 27.42 3.24 1.60
C ASP A 47 26.13 3.58 0.85
N TYR A 48 25.77 4.86 0.78
CA TYR A 48 24.63 5.27 -0.03
C TYR A 48 24.90 5.19 -1.53
N ARG A 49 23.98 4.54 -2.23
CA ARG A 49 23.78 4.73 -3.65
C ARG A 49 22.85 5.93 -3.85
N VAL A 50 23.28 6.90 -4.64
CA VAL A 50 22.54 8.14 -4.85
C VAL A 50 22.09 8.24 -6.30
N THR A 51 20.81 8.49 -6.51
CA THR A 51 20.21 8.75 -7.83
C THR A 51 19.50 10.09 -7.80
N PRO A 52 19.90 11.07 -8.64
CA PRO A 52 19.16 12.32 -8.79
C PRO A 52 17.78 12.05 -9.39
N LEU A 53 16.73 12.68 -8.82
CA LEU A 53 15.38 12.61 -9.34
C LEU A 53 15.05 13.89 -10.09
N THR A 54 14.47 13.77 -11.27
CA THR A 54 13.98 14.92 -12.03
C THR A 54 12.56 15.28 -11.58
N ARG A 55 12.21 16.57 -11.66
CA ARG A 55 10.88 17.07 -11.26
C ARG A 55 9.70 16.53 -12.07
N SER A 56 9.96 15.78 -13.13
CA SER A 56 8.93 15.30 -14.06
C SER A 56 8.09 14.13 -13.57
N ALA A 57 8.20 13.76 -12.30
CA ALA A 57 7.28 12.80 -11.67
C ALA A 57 5.93 13.44 -11.27
N ARG A 58 5.42 14.43 -11.99
CA ARG A 58 4.02 14.79 -11.93
C ARG A 58 3.24 13.82 -12.81
N TYR A 59 2.17 13.29 -12.23
CA TYR A 59 1.15 12.45 -12.84
C TYR A 59 0.45 13.10 -14.05
N ASP A 60 1.19 13.38 -15.10
CA ASP A 60 0.62 13.78 -16.36
C ASP A 60 1.28 12.97 -17.45
N MET A 61 0.77 11.75 -17.62
CA MET A 61 1.25 10.81 -18.64
C MET A 61 1.13 11.35 -20.08
N ASN A 62 0.41 12.43 -20.25
CA ASN A 62 0.17 13.06 -21.55
C ASN A 62 1.16 14.20 -21.86
N GLN A 63 2.07 14.57 -20.97
CA GLN A 63 3.04 15.66 -21.18
C GLN A 63 4.50 15.24 -21.20
N LEU A 64 4.80 13.97 -21.42
CA LEU A 64 6.19 13.48 -21.48
C LEU A 64 6.98 13.94 -22.72
N GLU A 65 6.35 14.52 -23.72
CA GLU A 65 7.03 14.82 -25.00
C GLU A 65 7.49 16.28 -25.19
N ASP A 66 7.01 17.27 -24.41
CA ASP A 66 7.21 18.69 -24.73
C ASP A 66 7.82 19.59 -23.65
N TYR A 67 8.51 19.06 -22.66
CA TYR A 67 9.28 19.93 -21.78
C TYR A 67 10.64 20.30 -22.45
N PRO A 68 10.83 21.56 -22.81
CA PRO A 68 12.14 21.99 -23.28
C PRO A 68 13.15 21.66 -22.19
N LYS A 69 14.24 21.02 -22.56
CA LYS A 69 15.42 20.76 -21.71
C LYS A 69 15.99 22.09 -21.22
N LYS A 70 15.30 22.75 -20.30
CA LYS A 70 15.87 23.91 -19.60
C LYS A 70 17.12 23.41 -18.90
N ARG A 71 18.24 24.08 -19.13
CA ARG A 71 19.52 23.84 -18.47
C ARG A 71 19.26 23.53 -17.01
N GLN A 72 19.41 22.27 -16.64
CA GLN A 72 19.38 21.87 -15.24
C GLN A 72 20.52 22.60 -14.54
N ALA A 73 20.25 23.19 -13.37
CA ALA A 73 21.32 23.67 -12.52
C ALA A 73 22.32 22.54 -12.28
N SER A 74 23.61 22.85 -12.28
CA SER A 74 24.67 21.85 -12.13
C SER A 74 24.53 21.17 -10.77
N ILE A 75 23.98 19.96 -10.77
CA ILE A 75 23.95 19.05 -9.64
C ILE A 75 25.10 18.09 -9.83
N GLY A 76 25.86 17.84 -8.78
CA GLY A 76 26.93 16.86 -8.79
C GLY A 76 26.85 15.91 -7.61
N ILE A 77 27.34 14.71 -7.85
CA ILE A 77 27.57 13.69 -6.84
C ILE A 77 29.05 13.37 -6.90
N ARG A 78 29.78 13.58 -5.80
CA ARG A 78 31.19 13.29 -5.72
C ARG A 78 31.43 12.25 -4.64
N LYS A 79 31.97 11.11 -5.00
CA LYS A 79 32.41 10.09 -4.05
C LYS A 79 33.84 10.40 -3.61
N GLU A 80 34.03 10.49 -2.32
CA GLU A 80 35.31 10.66 -1.65
C GLU A 80 35.65 9.37 -0.88
N ALA A 81 36.78 9.31 -0.23
CA ALA A 81 37.21 8.10 0.46
C ALA A 81 36.31 7.74 1.67
N ASP A 82 35.77 8.75 2.32
CA ASP A 82 35.03 8.65 3.58
C ASP A 82 33.60 9.20 3.51
N GLN A 83 33.21 9.80 2.39
CA GLN A 83 31.89 10.41 2.23
C GLN A 83 31.43 10.47 0.77
N THR A 84 30.13 10.63 0.60
CA THR A 84 29.52 10.99 -0.69
C THR A 84 28.95 12.39 -0.57
N VAL A 85 29.41 13.31 -1.42
CA VAL A 85 29.02 14.73 -1.38
C VAL A 85 28.00 15.00 -2.47
N LEU A 86 26.82 15.43 -2.07
CA LEU A 86 25.81 16.00 -2.96
C LEU A 86 26.01 17.51 -3.03
N TRP A 87 26.07 18.07 -4.20
CA TRP A 87 26.22 19.52 -4.33
C TRP A 87 25.40 20.09 -5.48
N SER A 88 25.05 21.35 -5.35
CA SER A 88 24.48 22.17 -6.40
C SER A 88 25.16 23.54 -6.42
N ARG A 89 25.57 23.97 -7.59
CA ARG A 89 26.07 25.34 -7.81
C ARG A 89 24.93 26.17 -8.37
N LYS A 90 24.60 27.30 -7.74
CA LYS A 90 23.60 28.26 -8.20
C LYS A 90 22.20 27.63 -8.41
N SER A 91 21.43 27.62 -7.38
CA SER A 91 19.98 27.37 -7.46
C SER A 91 19.22 28.69 -7.47
N LYS A 92 17.95 28.65 -7.83
CA LYS A 92 17.06 29.78 -7.53
C LYS A 92 16.75 29.75 -6.03
N ALA A 93 16.48 30.90 -5.43
CA ALA A 93 15.97 30.94 -4.08
C ALA A 93 14.72 30.04 -3.96
N PHE A 94 14.64 29.26 -2.88
CA PHE A 94 13.59 28.27 -2.62
C PHE A 94 13.48 27.14 -3.67
N ASP A 95 14.53 26.87 -4.40
CA ASP A 95 14.57 25.74 -5.30
C ASP A 95 14.71 24.43 -4.54
N SER A 96 14.08 23.37 -5.04
CA SER A 96 14.12 22.03 -4.46
C SER A 96 14.84 21.07 -5.39
N ARG A 97 15.69 20.24 -4.82
CA ARG A 97 16.37 19.15 -5.50
C ARG A 97 16.04 17.84 -4.84
N PHE A 98 15.75 16.83 -5.64
CA PHE A 98 15.30 15.53 -5.19
C PHE A 98 16.32 14.46 -5.51
N PHE A 99 16.55 13.58 -4.54
CA PHE A 99 17.45 12.45 -4.66
C PHE A 99 16.79 11.20 -4.10
N LEU A 100 17.09 10.05 -4.70
CA LEU A 100 16.84 8.76 -4.12
C LEU A 100 18.14 8.25 -3.53
N LEU A 101 18.13 7.94 -2.24
CA LEU A 101 19.22 7.35 -1.48
C LEU A 101 18.88 5.92 -1.15
N GLU A 102 19.78 5.00 -1.44
CA GLU A 102 19.57 3.58 -1.16
C GLU A 102 20.81 3.00 -0.48
N ARG A 103 20.61 2.20 0.56
CA ARG A 103 21.66 1.40 1.21
C ARG A 103 21.10 0.19 1.93
N GLN A 104 21.98 -0.73 2.32
CA GLN A 104 21.66 -1.74 3.32
C GLN A 104 22.05 -1.18 4.70
N LYS A 105 21.17 -1.39 5.67
CA LYS A 105 21.36 -0.93 7.05
C LYS A 105 21.31 -2.12 7.99
N ASP A 106 22.21 -2.12 8.95
CA ASP A 106 22.15 -3.02 10.09
C ASP A 106 21.15 -2.45 11.10
N LEU A 107 20.13 -3.24 11.45
CA LEU A 107 19.13 -2.85 12.45
C LEU A 107 19.55 -3.21 13.87
N GLY A 108 20.68 -3.90 14.05
CA GLY A 108 21.08 -4.46 15.34
C GLY A 108 20.15 -5.59 15.78
N ALA A 109 20.05 -5.81 17.08
CA ALA A 109 19.14 -6.81 17.65
C ALA A 109 17.74 -6.22 17.78
N GLY A 110 16.83 -6.60 16.92
CA GLY A 110 15.41 -6.27 17.06
C GLY A 110 14.71 -6.08 15.70
N ASN A 111 13.62 -6.78 15.58
CA ASN A 111 12.67 -6.67 14.47
C ASN A 111 11.25 -6.89 15.01
N VAL A 112 10.28 -7.01 14.15
CA VAL A 112 8.94 -7.49 14.52
C VAL A 112 8.93 -9.01 14.43
N GLU A 113 8.50 -9.68 15.50
CA GLU A 113 8.20 -11.10 15.45
C GLU A 113 6.69 -11.29 15.30
N ALA A 114 6.29 -12.14 14.37
CA ALA A 114 4.89 -12.45 14.16
C ALA A 114 4.74 -13.88 13.62
N ASP A 115 3.67 -14.52 14.04
CA ASP A 115 3.24 -15.83 13.52
C ASP A 115 1.72 -15.82 13.45
N PHE A 116 1.19 -15.86 12.23
CA PHE A 116 -0.23 -15.80 11.96
C PHE A 116 -0.72 -16.97 11.13
N THR A 117 -1.99 -17.25 11.31
CA THR A 117 -2.78 -18.12 10.43
C THR A 117 -4.03 -17.37 9.98
N VAL A 118 -4.31 -17.36 8.69
CA VAL A 118 -5.51 -16.78 8.12
C VAL A 118 -6.39 -17.89 7.55
N SER A 119 -7.65 -17.91 7.97
CA SER A 119 -8.67 -18.81 7.48
C SER A 119 -10.03 -18.15 7.63
N ASP A 120 -10.90 -18.33 6.61
CA ASP A 120 -12.27 -17.81 6.63
C ASP A 120 -12.38 -16.25 6.84
N GLY A 121 -11.43 -15.49 6.31
CA GLY A 121 -11.40 -14.04 6.50
C GLY A 121 -11.04 -13.60 7.92
N MET A 122 -10.61 -14.56 8.77
CA MET A 122 -10.18 -14.33 10.14
C MET A 122 -8.68 -14.55 10.27
N ILE A 123 -8.03 -13.79 11.15
CA ILE A 123 -6.62 -13.94 11.49
C ILE A 123 -6.48 -14.38 12.94
N THR A 124 -5.60 -15.33 13.18
CA THR A 124 -5.24 -15.85 14.50
C THR A 124 -3.74 -15.88 14.63
N GLY A 125 -3.20 -15.55 15.80
CA GLY A 125 -1.77 -15.56 16.06
C GLY A 125 -1.33 -14.36 16.86
N TYR A 126 -0.08 -13.93 16.65
CA TYR A 126 0.48 -12.82 17.42
C TYR A 126 1.44 -11.97 16.61
N VAL A 127 1.67 -10.76 17.11
CA VAL A 127 2.74 -9.87 16.69
C VAL A 127 3.41 -9.27 17.93
N GLU A 128 4.73 -9.16 17.90
CA GLU A 128 5.55 -8.61 18.99
C GLU A 128 6.51 -7.55 18.44
N ASN A 129 6.51 -6.37 19.05
CA ASN A 129 7.47 -5.32 18.74
C ASN A 129 8.77 -5.56 19.51
N ARG A 130 9.81 -6.05 18.84
CA ARG A 130 11.15 -6.24 19.42
C ARG A 130 12.12 -5.10 19.13
N LEU A 131 11.65 -4.06 18.44
CA LEU A 131 12.43 -2.84 18.28
C LEU A 131 12.45 -2.03 19.59
N PRO A 132 13.52 -1.26 19.84
CA PRO A 132 13.65 -0.47 21.08
C PRO A 132 12.81 0.82 21.07
N VAL A 133 11.85 0.94 20.16
CA VAL A 133 11.03 2.14 19.97
C VAL A 133 9.56 1.76 19.76
N THR A 134 8.67 2.71 20.04
CA THR A 134 7.24 2.58 19.72
C THR A 134 7.05 2.54 18.22
N LEU A 135 6.25 1.59 17.74
CA LEU A 135 5.78 1.53 16.37
C LEU A 135 4.41 2.21 16.30
N GLU A 136 4.30 3.20 15.42
CA GLU A 136 3.07 3.99 15.28
C GLU A 136 2.26 3.55 14.05
N ASN A 137 0.93 3.56 14.19
CA ASN A 137 0.00 3.24 13.10
C ASN A 137 0.29 1.87 12.45
N ALA A 138 0.58 0.87 13.27
CA ALA A 138 0.91 -0.47 12.82
C ALA A 138 -0.29 -1.19 12.20
N ALA A 139 -0.02 -1.95 11.14
CA ALA A 139 -0.99 -2.80 10.47
C ALA A 139 -0.33 -4.02 9.84
N VAL A 140 -1.11 -5.08 9.62
CA VAL A 140 -0.73 -6.23 8.79
C VAL A 140 -1.50 -6.15 7.48
N TYR A 141 -0.76 -6.22 6.38
CA TYR A 141 -1.26 -6.10 5.02
C TYR A 141 -1.32 -7.47 4.35
N LEU A 142 -2.49 -7.80 3.83
CA LEU A 142 -2.76 -8.95 2.98
C LEU A 142 -3.42 -8.47 1.69
N TYR A 143 -3.49 -9.32 0.68
CA TYR A 143 -4.16 -8.96 -0.57
C TYR A 143 -5.64 -8.60 -0.34
N GLY A 144 -5.98 -7.33 -0.56
CA GLY A 144 -7.36 -6.83 -0.38
C GLY A 144 -7.87 -6.82 1.06
N GLN A 145 -7.01 -7.11 2.03
CA GLN A 145 -7.37 -7.19 3.45
C GLN A 145 -6.32 -6.52 4.32
N VAL A 146 -6.73 -6.07 5.50
CA VAL A 146 -5.84 -5.45 6.46
C VAL A 146 -6.28 -5.76 7.90
N LEU A 147 -5.29 -5.99 8.77
CA LEU A 147 -5.47 -5.97 10.22
C LEU A 147 -4.90 -4.65 10.76
N ILE A 148 -5.75 -3.78 11.27
CA ILE A 148 -5.32 -2.51 11.87
C ILE A 148 -4.98 -2.77 13.33
N ILE A 149 -3.75 -2.42 13.73
CA ILE A 149 -3.23 -2.68 15.07
C ILE A 149 -3.18 -1.40 15.91
N GLY A 150 -2.71 -0.29 15.32
CA GLY A 150 -2.45 0.95 16.03
C GLY A 150 -1.01 1.03 16.56
N ASN A 151 -0.80 1.67 17.72
CA ASN A 151 0.54 1.83 18.27
C ASN A 151 0.98 0.60 19.07
N MET A 152 2.26 0.26 18.97
CA MET A 152 2.87 -0.85 19.71
C MET A 152 4.11 -0.38 20.45
N GLU A 153 4.10 -0.49 21.76
CA GLU A 153 5.24 -0.14 22.61
C GLU A 153 6.40 -1.16 22.47
N PRO A 154 7.65 -0.77 22.79
CA PRO A 154 8.77 -1.69 22.81
C PRO A 154 8.49 -2.92 23.70
N GLY A 155 8.70 -4.12 23.15
CA GLY A 155 8.45 -5.39 23.83
C GLY A 155 6.97 -5.77 23.95
N GLN A 156 6.06 -4.97 23.42
CA GLN A 156 4.64 -5.31 23.45
C GLN A 156 4.34 -6.46 22.49
N ARG A 157 3.62 -7.45 23.01
CA ARG A 157 3.05 -8.57 22.26
C ARG A 157 1.53 -8.47 22.29
N LEU A 158 0.94 -8.55 21.10
CA LEU A 158 -0.51 -8.57 20.91
C LEU A 158 -0.90 -9.91 20.32
N GLU A 159 -1.95 -10.49 20.91
CA GLU A 159 -2.51 -11.77 20.47
C GLU A 159 -3.90 -11.56 19.87
N PHE A 160 -4.18 -12.31 18.81
CA PHE A 160 -5.43 -12.24 18.08
C PHE A 160 -6.04 -13.64 18.02
N ASP A 161 -7.32 -13.74 18.34
CA ASP A 161 -8.08 -15.00 18.30
C ASP A 161 -9.28 -14.83 17.36
N ARG A 162 -9.12 -15.28 16.11
CA ARG A 162 -10.14 -15.16 15.07
C ARG A 162 -10.63 -13.71 14.86
N GLU A 163 -9.69 -12.79 14.79
CA GLU A 163 -10.01 -11.38 14.50
C GLU A 163 -10.41 -11.24 13.02
N PRO A 164 -11.56 -10.60 12.71
CA PRO A 164 -11.96 -10.39 11.33
C PRO A 164 -11.03 -9.42 10.62
N LEU A 165 -10.53 -9.83 9.46
CA LEU A 165 -9.78 -8.96 8.57
C LEU A 165 -10.71 -7.97 7.89
N LYS A 166 -10.28 -6.72 7.79
CA LYS A 166 -11.03 -5.70 7.05
C LYS A 166 -10.73 -5.84 5.57
N VAL A 167 -11.79 -5.91 4.76
CA VAL A 167 -11.67 -5.91 3.30
C VAL A 167 -11.64 -4.48 2.80
N TRP A 168 -10.62 -4.17 1.99
CA TRP A 168 -10.37 -2.83 1.46
C TRP A 168 -10.16 -2.87 -0.05
N PRO A 169 -10.80 -1.98 -0.84
CA PRO A 169 -10.60 -1.94 -2.29
C PRO A 169 -9.16 -1.66 -2.66
N LEU A 170 -8.59 -2.48 -3.52
CA LEU A 170 -7.16 -2.46 -3.85
C LEU A 170 -6.67 -1.12 -4.44
N GLY A 171 -7.49 -0.46 -5.25
CA GLY A 171 -7.13 0.82 -5.87
C GLY A 171 -7.37 2.06 -5.01
N MET A 172 -7.80 1.88 -3.76
CA MET A 172 -8.08 2.98 -2.84
C MET A 172 -7.03 3.05 -1.71
N THR A 173 -5.77 2.91 -2.09
CA THR A 173 -4.63 2.86 -1.19
C THR A 173 -4.48 4.12 -0.36
N TRP A 174 -4.77 5.28 -0.93
CA TRP A 174 -4.74 6.56 -0.23
C TRP A 174 -5.83 6.65 0.86
N MET A 175 -7.01 6.07 0.66
CA MET A 175 -8.05 6.03 1.69
C MET A 175 -7.66 5.11 2.84
N LEU A 176 -7.01 3.97 2.56
CA LEU A 176 -6.44 3.12 3.59
C LEU A 176 -5.38 3.89 4.39
N SER A 177 -4.51 4.62 3.70
CA SER A 177 -3.47 5.42 4.35
C SER A 177 -4.06 6.47 5.29
N ASP A 178 -5.07 7.22 4.85
CA ASP A 178 -5.77 8.19 5.69
C ASP A 178 -6.45 7.53 6.90
N THR A 179 -7.04 6.35 6.72
CA THR A 179 -7.64 5.59 7.82
C THR A 179 -6.61 5.14 8.85
N LEU A 180 -5.43 4.71 8.41
CA LEU A 180 -4.36 4.26 9.30
C LEU A 180 -3.67 5.40 10.04
N THR A 181 -3.49 6.54 9.39
CA THR A 181 -2.70 7.67 9.93
C THR A 181 -3.53 8.83 10.47
N GLY A 182 -4.84 8.77 10.32
CA GLY A 182 -5.76 9.90 10.51
C GLY A 182 -5.88 10.74 9.25
N THR A 183 -7.10 11.10 8.90
CA THR A 183 -7.36 11.97 7.75
C THR A 183 -6.79 13.36 8.02
N PRO A 184 -5.90 13.88 7.16
CA PRO A 184 -5.38 15.23 7.35
C PRO A 184 -6.50 16.27 7.27
N ASP A 185 -6.81 16.93 8.37
CA ASP A 185 -7.82 18.00 8.41
C ASP A 185 -7.17 19.36 8.59
N ARG A 186 -7.20 20.17 7.55
CA ARG A 186 -6.60 21.51 7.56
C ARG A 186 -7.34 22.49 8.45
N GLN A 187 -8.58 22.21 8.84
CA GLN A 187 -9.39 23.12 9.66
C GLN A 187 -9.27 22.80 11.16
N GLU A 188 -9.03 21.54 11.52
CA GLU A 188 -8.96 21.07 12.89
C GLU A 188 -7.52 20.91 13.39
N ASP A 189 -6.59 20.51 12.51
CA ASP A 189 -5.19 20.33 12.86
C ASP A 189 -4.43 21.65 12.97
N SER A 190 -3.45 21.71 13.87
CA SER A 190 -2.42 22.74 13.79
C SER A 190 -1.62 22.60 12.49
N ASP A 191 -1.00 23.68 12.00
CA ASP A 191 -0.19 23.62 10.75
C ASP A 191 0.89 22.52 10.80
N GLU A 192 1.52 22.34 11.96
CA GLU A 192 2.55 21.32 12.17
C GLU A 192 1.96 19.89 12.13
N GLU A 193 0.86 19.66 12.82
CA GLU A 193 0.17 18.37 12.86
C GLU A 193 -0.38 17.99 11.48
N HIS A 194 -0.98 18.95 10.79
CA HIS A 194 -1.44 18.77 9.42
C HIS A 194 -0.29 18.31 8.49
N ILE A 195 0.87 18.96 8.55
CA ILE A 195 2.04 18.60 7.76
C ILE A 195 2.47 17.15 8.08
N LYS A 196 2.53 16.79 9.37
CA LYS A 196 2.89 15.42 9.80
C LYS A 196 1.92 14.38 9.27
N ASN A 197 0.62 14.63 9.37
CA ASN A 197 -0.41 13.72 8.89
C ASN A 197 -0.35 13.55 7.37
N VAL A 198 -0.15 14.64 6.62
CA VAL A 198 0.06 14.59 5.17
C VAL A 198 1.31 13.79 4.80
N GLN A 199 2.42 13.97 5.49
CA GLN A 199 3.66 13.22 5.24
C GLN A 199 3.46 11.72 5.52
N LYS A 200 2.83 11.36 6.63
CA LYS A 200 2.52 9.96 6.98
C LYS A 200 1.58 9.34 5.96
N SER A 201 0.48 10.01 5.62
CA SER A 201 -0.49 9.50 4.64
C SER A 201 0.16 9.28 3.27
N ASN A 202 0.94 10.23 2.78
CA ASN A 202 1.64 10.09 1.50
C ASN A 202 2.65 8.94 1.50
N LEU A 203 3.42 8.77 2.57
CA LEU A 203 4.42 7.70 2.66
C LEU A 203 3.78 6.32 2.78
N SER A 204 2.75 6.17 3.62
CA SER A 204 2.02 4.91 3.72
C SER A 204 1.23 4.59 2.44
N GLY A 205 0.69 5.60 1.75
CA GLY A 205 0.06 5.46 0.44
C GLY A 205 1.04 4.95 -0.61
N TYR A 206 2.23 5.52 -0.67
CA TYR A 206 3.29 5.04 -1.56
C TYR A 206 3.68 3.57 -1.25
N PHE A 207 3.82 3.22 0.04
CA PHE A 207 4.08 1.84 0.44
C PHE A 207 2.95 0.90 0.00
N THR A 208 1.70 1.28 0.25
CA THR A 208 0.54 0.46 -0.06
C THR A 208 0.39 0.21 -1.56
N ASP A 209 0.61 1.23 -2.39
CA ASP A 209 0.64 1.09 -3.85
C ASP A 209 1.74 0.12 -4.30
N ARG A 210 2.93 0.25 -3.72
CA ARG A 210 4.05 -0.63 -4.02
C ARG A 210 3.79 -2.06 -3.53
N TYR A 211 3.15 -2.22 -2.37
CA TYR A 211 2.77 -3.50 -1.83
C TYR A 211 1.89 -4.27 -2.83
N TYR A 212 0.81 -3.67 -3.30
CA TYR A 212 -0.11 -4.32 -4.23
C TYR A 212 0.50 -4.59 -5.60
N SER A 213 1.46 -3.80 -6.03
CA SER A 213 2.12 -4.00 -7.33
C SER A 213 3.31 -4.99 -7.28
N SER A 214 3.96 -5.17 -6.13
CA SER A 214 5.24 -5.88 -6.04
C SER A 214 5.28 -6.98 -4.98
N TYR A 215 4.45 -6.89 -3.94
CA TYR A 215 4.48 -7.79 -2.77
C TYR A 215 3.13 -8.41 -2.43
N ASN A 216 2.18 -8.36 -3.36
CA ASN A 216 0.80 -8.81 -3.12
C ASN A 216 0.66 -10.32 -2.75
N GLY A 217 1.66 -11.13 -3.05
CA GLY A 217 1.73 -12.53 -2.63
C GLY A 217 2.30 -12.75 -1.22
N GLU A 218 2.73 -11.66 -0.53
CA GLU A 218 3.31 -11.73 0.81
C GLU A 218 2.34 -11.16 1.84
N VAL A 219 2.46 -11.62 3.08
CA VAL A 219 1.86 -10.95 4.23
C VAL A 219 2.92 -10.06 4.86
N ARG A 220 2.63 -8.78 4.99
CA ARG A 220 3.61 -7.80 5.46
C ARG A 220 3.08 -7.01 6.64
N PHE A 221 3.96 -6.76 7.60
CA PHE A 221 3.78 -5.78 8.66
C PHE A 221 4.26 -4.41 8.17
N GLY A 222 3.60 -3.35 8.58
CA GLY A 222 4.03 -1.98 8.34
C GLY A 222 3.67 -1.06 9.50
N ALA A 223 4.55 -0.12 9.81
CA ALA A 223 4.36 0.89 10.87
C ALA A 223 5.29 2.08 10.67
N PHE A 224 4.98 3.23 11.27
CA PHE A 224 5.91 4.35 11.35
C PHE A 224 6.84 4.21 12.53
N LEU A 225 8.11 4.57 12.32
CA LEU A 225 9.07 4.80 13.40
C LEU A 225 8.89 6.21 13.96
N PRO A 226 9.25 6.46 15.25
CA PRO A 226 9.23 7.79 15.83
C PRO A 226 10.15 8.75 15.08
N GLU A 227 9.86 10.04 15.15
CA GLU A 227 10.76 11.07 14.66
C GLU A 227 12.16 10.96 15.28
N GLY A 228 13.19 11.10 14.46
CA GLY A 228 14.58 11.10 14.94
C GLY A 228 15.15 9.72 15.32
N TYR A 229 14.40 8.64 15.15
CA TYR A 229 14.87 7.28 15.45
C TYR A 229 16.20 6.94 14.78
N GLU A 230 16.43 7.45 13.59
CA GLU A 230 17.55 7.06 12.74
C GLU A 230 18.82 7.88 12.93
N GLY A 231 18.85 8.86 13.83
CA GLY A 231 19.97 9.81 13.94
C GLY A 231 20.18 10.63 12.67
N ASN A 232 19.14 10.82 11.86
CA ASN A 232 19.21 11.56 10.60
C ASN A 232 19.52 13.06 10.81
N ASP A 233 19.32 13.59 11.99
CA ASP A 233 19.73 14.93 12.38
C ASP A 233 21.22 15.18 12.11
N ASP A 234 22.06 14.15 12.37
CA ASP A 234 23.49 14.23 12.12
C ASP A 234 23.82 14.20 10.63
N LEU A 235 22.99 13.54 9.81
CA LEU A 235 23.18 13.41 8.36
C LEU A 235 22.69 14.65 7.61
N PHE A 236 21.51 15.15 7.97
CA PHE A 236 20.80 16.19 7.21
C PHE A 236 20.81 17.55 7.87
N GLY A 237 21.49 17.68 9.01
CA GLY A 237 21.67 18.94 9.72
C GLY A 237 20.45 19.35 10.56
N LYS A 238 20.56 20.55 11.16
CA LYS A 238 19.58 21.06 12.13
C LYS A 238 18.19 21.40 11.54
N ASN A 239 18.12 21.59 10.23
CA ASN A 239 16.88 21.90 9.52
C ASN A 239 16.38 20.68 8.76
N TRP A 240 16.35 19.56 9.42
CA TRP A 240 15.82 18.31 8.87
C TRP A 240 14.44 18.01 9.44
N ASP A 241 13.55 17.53 8.56
CA ASP A 241 12.28 16.92 8.91
C ASP A 241 12.08 15.68 8.06
N GLY A 242 11.62 14.60 8.66
CA GLY A 242 11.46 13.33 7.95
C GLY A 242 10.58 12.33 8.66
N ARG A 243 10.11 11.37 7.86
CA ARG A 243 9.30 10.24 8.31
C ARG A 243 9.90 8.96 7.79
N THR A 244 9.85 7.93 8.63
CA THR A 244 10.32 6.59 8.30
C THR A 244 9.22 5.59 8.49
N PHE A 245 8.95 4.82 7.45
CA PHE A 245 8.01 3.70 7.45
C PHE A 245 8.79 2.40 7.46
N TYR A 246 8.57 1.59 8.48
CA TYR A 246 9.13 0.25 8.63
C TYR A 246 8.18 -0.76 8.01
N THR A 247 8.71 -1.69 7.23
CA THR A 247 7.96 -2.83 6.71
C THR A 247 8.77 -4.11 6.82
N GLN A 248 8.09 -5.23 6.99
CA GLN A 248 8.71 -6.55 7.12
C GLN A 248 7.74 -7.61 6.60
N LYS A 249 8.27 -8.54 5.80
CA LYS A 249 7.55 -9.79 5.53
C LYS A 249 7.44 -10.59 6.82
N ILE A 250 6.25 -11.07 7.13
CA ILE A 250 5.98 -11.86 8.33
C ILE A 250 5.48 -13.25 7.99
N ASP A 251 5.68 -14.20 8.92
CA ASP A 251 5.20 -15.55 8.76
C ASP A 251 3.68 -15.61 8.92
N CYS A 252 3.02 -16.19 7.92
CA CYS A 252 1.59 -16.35 7.90
C CYS A 252 1.21 -17.61 7.11
N ALA A 253 0.54 -18.54 7.79
CA ALA A 253 -0.06 -19.69 7.14
C ALA A 253 -1.42 -19.33 6.55
N MET A 254 -1.67 -19.76 5.32
CA MET A 254 -2.95 -19.58 4.63
C MET A 254 -3.74 -20.88 4.67
N GLY A 255 -4.63 -20.99 5.65
CA GLY A 255 -5.41 -22.20 5.96
C GLY A 255 -4.90 -22.95 7.20
N THR A 256 -5.66 -23.91 7.67
CA THR A 256 -5.39 -24.74 8.85
C THR A 256 -5.52 -26.23 8.51
N ASP A 257 -4.72 -27.09 9.12
CA ASP A 257 -4.89 -28.57 9.09
C ASP A 257 -5.07 -29.20 7.69
N GLY A 258 -4.23 -28.81 6.72
CA GLY A 258 -4.31 -29.31 5.34
C GLY A 258 -5.36 -28.60 4.48
N GLU A 259 -6.05 -27.63 5.03
CA GLU A 259 -6.90 -26.70 4.29
C GLU A 259 -6.04 -25.60 3.68
N VAL A 260 -6.31 -25.29 2.43
CA VAL A 260 -5.68 -24.17 1.71
C VAL A 260 -6.69 -23.04 1.59
N TYR A 261 -6.28 -21.86 2.04
CA TYR A 261 -7.06 -20.65 1.93
C TYR A 261 -6.41 -19.72 0.90
N ARG A 262 -7.21 -19.20 -0.03
CA ARG A 262 -6.75 -18.27 -1.08
C ARG A 262 -7.72 -17.12 -1.23
N CYS A 263 -7.20 -15.90 -1.28
CA CYS A 263 -7.98 -14.69 -1.38
C CYS A 263 -7.60 -13.89 -2.63
N GLY A 264 -7.77 -14.48 -3.81
CA GLY A 264 -7.47 -13.83 -5.10
C GLY A 264 -5.99 -13.50 -5.37
N GLN A 265 -5.12 -13.70 -4.39
CA GLN A 265 -3.74 -13.24 -4.41
C GLN A 265 -2.80 -14.04 -5.34
N ILE A 266 -3.24 -15.16 -5.89
CA ILE A 266 -2.37 -16.00 -6.71
C ILE A 266 -2.30 -15.48 -8.11
N ARG A 267 -3.44 -15.10 -8.64
CA ARG A 267 -3.53 -14.43 -9.93
C ARG A 267 -4.55 -13.32 -9.84
N GLU A 268 -4.16 -12.18 -10.38
CA GLU A 268 -5.02 -11.01 -10.44
C GLU A 268 -6.31 -11.35 -11.22
N PRO A 269 -7.49 -11.07 -10.65
CA PRO A 269 -8.73 -11.29 -11.37
C PRO A 269 -8.75 -10.50 -12.68
N SER A 270 -9.15 -11.14 -13.76
CA SER A 270 -9.17 -10.51 -15.07
C SER A 270 -10.58 -10.08 -15.48
N VAL A 271 -10.71 -8.84 -15.95
CA VAL A 271 -11.95 -8.36 -16.59
C VAL A 271 -11.95 -8.83 -18.03
N THR A 272 -12.80 -9.78 -18.36
CA THR A 272 -12.86 -10.38 -19.69
C THR A 272 -13.90 -9.71 -20.59
N SER A 273 -14.85 -8.96 -20.02
CA SER A 273 -15.87 -8.22 -20.75
C SER A 273 -16.37 -7.03 -19.95
N GLY A 274 -16.71 -5.96 -20.64
CA GLY A 274 -17.20 -4.72 -20.07
C GLY A 274 -16.09 -3.67 -19.87
N ILE A 275 -16.37 -2.43 -20.21
CA ILE A 275 -15.42 -1.30 -20.09
C ILE A 275 -15.60 -0.51 -18.77
N GLY A 276 -16.63 -0.83 -18.02
CA GLY A 276 -17.04 -0.11 -16.83
C GLY A 276 -16.37 -0.56 -15.53
N ALA A 277 -15.41 -1.51 -15.56
CA ALA A 277 -14.70 -1.93 -14.36
C ALA A 277 -13.20 -1.70 -14.48
N ASN A 278 -12.65 -1.09 -13.46
CA ASN A 278 -11.23 -1.18 -13.19
C ASN A 278 -11.05 -2.21 -12.07
N TYR A 279 -11.03 -3.49 -12.43
CA TYR A 279 -10.83 -4.54 -11.45
C TYR A 279 -9.36 -4.74 -11.13
N GLY A 280 -8.48 -4.50 -12.09
CA GLY A 280 -7.06 -4.81 -12.01
C GLY A 280 -6.40 -4.46 -10.69
N ASN A 281 -6.76 -3.34 -10.06
CA ASN A 281 -6.23 -2.95 -8.77
C ASN A 281 -7.28 -2.26 -7.87
N SER A 282 -8.55 -2.17 -8.24
CA SER A 282 -9.45 -1.31 -7.48
C SER A 282 -10.71 -1.98 -6.94
N MET A 283 -11.10 -3.14 -7.47
CA MET A 283 -12.38 -3.77 -7.11
C MET A 283 -13.55 -2.78 -7.24
N ILE A 284 -13.51 -1.89 -8.24
CA ILE A 284 -14.50 -0.85 -8.45
C ILE A 284 -15.20 -1.04 -9.79
N LEU A 285 -16.51 -1.02 -9.74
CA LEU A 285 -17.39 -0.99 -10.90
C LEU A 285 -17.80 0.46 -11.18
N TYR A 286 -17.50 0.92 -12.39
CA TYR A 286 -17.89 2.24 -12.90
C TYR A 286 -19.03 2.07 -13.92
N GLY A 287 -20.12 2.81 -13.73
CA GLY A 287 -21.22 2.80 -14.67
C GLY A 287 -22.19 1.63 -14.49
N THR A 288 -23.03 1.41 -15.53
CA THR A 288 -24.20 0.51 -15.47
C THR A 288 -24.06 -0.74 -16.34
N ASP A 289 -23.01 -0.82 -17.16
CA ASP A 289 -22.82 -1.95 -18.07
C ASP A 289 -22.39 -3.21 -17.30
N PRO A 290 -22.89 -4.39 -17.69
CA PRO A 290 -22.44 -5.63 -17.09
C PRO A 290 -20.94 -5.86 -17.28
N VAL A 291 -20.27 -6.33 -16.24
CA VAL A 291 -18.84 -6.65 -16.23
C VAL A 291 -18.66 -8.12 -15.92
N VAL A 292 -17.81 -8.79 -16.68
CA VAL A 292 -17.45 -10.18 -16.49
C VAL A 292 -16.02 -10.26 -15.94
N VAL A 293 -15.87 -10.91 -14.81
CA VAL A 293 -14.60 -11.11 -14.13
C VAL A 293 -14.31 -12.61 -14.06
N GLU A 294 -13.12 -12.98 -14.49
CA GLU A 294 -12.58 -14.33 -14.35
C GLU A 294 -11.66 -14.41 -13.14
N TYR A 295 -11.96 -15.31 -12.22
CA TYR A 295 -11.14 -15.59 -11.05
C TYR A 295 -10.37 -16.89 -11.24
N ASP A 296 -9.06 -16.84 -10.98
CA ASP A 296 -8.16 -17.99 -11.13
C ASP A 296 -7.55 -18.37 -9.77
N PRO A 297 -8.20 -19.24 -9.00
CA PRO A 297 -7.68 -19.69 -7.72
C PRO A 297 -6.47 -20.64 -7.84
N GLY A 298 -6.08 -21.01 -9.05
CA GLY A 298 -5.01 -21.95 -9.35
C GLY A 298 -5.51 -23.36 -9.63
N THR A 299 -4.66 -24.17 -10.28
CA THR A 299 -4.98 -25.56 -10.65
C THR A 299 -4.56 -26.58 -9.58
N ASP A 300 -3.82 -26.14 -8.58
CA ASP A 300 -3.26 -26.95 -7.48
C ASP A 300 -4.17 -26.96 -6.24
N ILE A 301 -5.41 -26.52 -6.37
CA ILE A 301 -6.43 -26.53 -5.32
C ILE A 301 -7.69 -27.23 -5.79
N VAL A 302 -8.21 -28.15 -4.96
CA VAL A 302 -9.58 -28.65 -5.06
C VAL A 302 -10.47 -27.74 -4.24
N ILE A 303 -11.27 -26.92 -4.91
CA ILE A 303 -12.15 -25.95 -4.26
C ILE A 303 -13.26 -26.68 -3.50
N GLU A 304 -13.38 -26.37 -2.21
CA GLU A 304 -14.46 -26.86 -1.35
C GLU A 304 -15.49 -25.77 -1.05
N LYS A 305 -15.05 -24.53 -0.96
CA LYS A 305 -15.89 -23.36 -0.69
C LYS A 305 -15.37 -22.12 -1.44
N PHE A 306 -16.30 -21.38 -1.96
CA PHE A 306 -16.08 -20.10 -2.62
C PHE A 306 -16.89 -19.04 -1.87
N SER A 307 -16.25 -17.95 -1.50
CA SER A 307 -16.89 -16.93 -0.69
C SER A 307 -16.68 -15.54 -1.29
N PHE A 308 -17.70 -14.71 -1.18
CA PHE A 308 -17.62 -13.29 -1.46
C PHE A 308 -17.46 -12.52 -0.14
N LEU A 309 -16.35 -11.82 0.00
CA LEU A 309 -16.10 -10.94 1.13
C LEU A 309 -16.47 -9.51 0.74
N PRO A 310 -17.52 -8.93 1.32
CA PRO A 310 -17.88 -7.55 1.03
C PRO A 310 -16.80 -6.60 1.58
N VAL A 311 -16.65 -5.45 0.93
CA VAL A 311 -15.82 -4.36 1.46
C VAL A 311 -16.35 -3.93 2.83
N SER A 312 -15.45 -3.73 3.78
CA SER A 312 -15.80 -3.43 5.17
C SER A 312 -16.51 -2.08 5.33
N ASP A 313 -17.44 -2.01 6.26
CA ASP A 313 -18.22 -0.79 6.53
C ASP A 313 -17.34 0.41 6.89
N ASP A 314 -16.21 0.18 7.53
CA ASP A 314 -15.23 1.24 7.88
C ASP A 314 -14.74 2.01 6.64
N PHE A 315 -14.63 1.34 5.50
CA PHE A 315 -14.30 2.01 4.25
C PHE A 315 -15.34 3.08 3.87
N PHE A 316 -16.61 2.76 4.03
CA PHE A 316 -17.69 3.69 3.66
C PHE A 316 -17.90 4.79 4.70
N GLN A 317 -17.67 4.51 5.98
CA GLN A 317 -17.81 5.49 7.06
C GLN A 317 -16.71 6.56 7.01
N GLY A 318 -15.48 6.18 6.70
CA GLY A 318 -14.35 7.10 6.50
C GLY A 318 -14.35 7.81 5.14
N ASN A 319 -15.26 7.42 4.25
CA ASN A 319 -15.29 7.92 2.88
C ASN A 319 -16.03 9.24 2.76
N GLN A 320 -15.30 10.33 2.64
CA GLN A 320 -15.86 11.64 2.31
C GLN A 320 -16.48 11.70 0.89
N TYR A 321 -16.27 10.66 0.10
CA TYR A 321 -16.73 10.57 -1.29
C TYR A 321 -18.02 9.76 -1.37
N SER A 322 -19.15 10.44 -1.30
CA SER A 322 -20.49 9.85 -1.42
C SER A 322 -20.77 9.13 -2.76
N TYR A 323 -19.80 9.18 -3.69
CA TYR A 323 -19.93 8.55 -5.01
C TYR A 323 -19.45 7.08 -5.07
N ILE A 324 -18.92 6.52 -3.97
CA ILE A 324 -18.55 5.10 -3.89
C ILE A 324 -19.49 4.42 -2.90
N ARG A 325 -20.19 3.39 -3.35
CA ARG A 325 -21.19 2.65 -2.57
C ARG A 325 -20.92 1.15 -2.58
N PRO A 326 -21.44 0.39 -1.61
CA PRO A 326 -21.46 -1.05 -1.68
C PRO A 326 -22.14 -1.54 -2.96
N PHE A 327 -21.72 -2.68 -3.47
CA PHE A 327 -22.39 -3.30 -4.62
C PHE A 327 -23.82 -3.69 -4.25
N SER A 328 -24.79 -3.25 -5.06
CA SER A 328 -26.22 -3.50 -4.88
C SER A 328 -26.87 -4.16 -6.10
N GLY A 329 -26.06 -4.66 -7.02
CA GLY A 329 -26.53 -5.20 -8.29
C GLY A 329 -26.82 -6.69 -8.28
N GLU A 330 -26.93 -7.25 -9.48
CA GLU A 330 -27.08 -8.69 -9.70
C GLU A 330 -25.75 -9.34 -9.98
N THR A 331 -25.55 -10.53 -9.42
CA THR A 331 -24.39 -11.38 -9.66
C THR A 331 -24.85 -12.68 -10.31
N SER A 332 -24.11 -13.16 -11.29
CA SER A 332 -24.39 -14.42 -11.97
C SER A 332 -23.10 -15.19 -12.21
N PHE A 333 -23.15 -16.52 -12.01
CA PHE A 333 -22.05 -17.41 -12.37
C PHE A 333 -22.23 -17.92 -13.80
N TYR A 334 -21.13 -18.08 -14.53
CA TYR A 334 -21.15 -18.75 -15.81
C TYR A 334 -21.23 -20.26 -15.60
N ASN A 335 -22.27 -20.89 -16.16
CA ASN A 335 -22.49 -22.32 -16.07
C ASN A 335 -21.80 -23.01 -17.25
N GLU A 336 -20.78 -23.79 -16.94
CA GLU A 336 -19.93 -24.50 -17.91
C GLU A 336 -20.70 -25.57 -18.69
N LYS A 337 -21.81 -26.12 -18.12
CA LYS A 337 -22.63 -27.12 -18.77
C LYS A 337 -23.62 -26.52 -19.75
N THR A 338 -24.24 -25.43 -19.39
CA THR A 338 -25.32 -24.82 -20.20
C THR A 338 -24.82 -23.72 -21.12
N GLY A 339 -23.62 -23.15 -20.85
CA GLY A 339 -23.09 -22.01 -21.58
C GLY A 339 -23.84 -20.71 -21.32
N SER A 340 -24.52 -20.61 -20.17
CA SER A 340 -25.32 -19.45 -19.79
C SER A 340 -24.95 -18.93 -18.40
N TYR A 341 -25.42 -17.72 -18.05
CA TYR A 341 -25.24 -17.16 -16.73
C TYR A 341 -26.44 -17.44 -15.84
N ASP A 342 -26.19 -18.07 -14.70
CA ASP A 342 -27.20 -18.35 -13.68
C ASP A 342 -27.11 -17.30 -12.56
N PRO A 343 -28.22 -16.62 -12.20
CA PRO A 343 -28.23 -15.67 -11.11
C PRO A 343 -27.90 -16.34 -9.78
N VAL A 344 -27.10 -15.66 -8.96
CA VAL A 344 -26.75 -16.10 -7.61
C VAL A 344 -27.00 -14.99 -6.60
N ASP A 345 -27.40 -15.36 -5.39
CA ASP A 345 -27.56 -14.38 -4.31
C ASP A 345 -26.22 -14.17 -3.59
N ILE A 346 -25.51 -13.09 -3.94
CA ILE A 346 -24.23 -12.75 -3.36
C ILE A 346 -24.31 -12.51 -1.84
N ARG A 347 -25.48 -12.20 -1.30
CA ARG A 347 -25.69 -12.02 0.15
C ARG A 347 -25.56 -13.33 0.92
N LYS A 348 -25.73 -14.46 0.23
CA LYS A 348 -25.43 -15.78 0.80
C LYS A 348 -23.97 -15.91 1.23
N GLN A 349 -23.08 -15.18 0.59
CA GLN A 349 -21.63 -15.15 0.78
C GLN A 349 -20.90 -16.45 0.43
N ASP A 350 -21.30 -17.61 0.98
CA ASP A 350 -20.59 -18.87 0.84
C ASP A 350 -21.32 -19.83 -0.13
N PHE A 351 -20.54 -20.46 -1.01
CA PHE A 351 -21.00 -21.48 -1.95
C PHE A 351 -20.17 -22.75 -1.77
N SER A 352 -20.84 -23.87 -1.48
CA SER A 352 -20.20 -25.17 -1.30
C SER A 352 -19.71 -25.75 -2.63
N ARG A 353 -18.88 -26.80 -2.54
CA ARG A 353 -18.39 -27.51 -3.73
C ARG A 353 -19.52 -28.05 -4.60
N GLU A 354 -20.58 -28.59 -3.98
CA GLU A 354 -21.74 -29.14 -4.70
C GLU A 354 -22.47 -28.03 -5.48
N GLU A 355 -22.59 -26.85 -4.89
CA GLU A 355 -23.21 -25.69 -5.54
C GLU A 355 -22.36 -25.12 -6.65
N LEU A 356 -21.04 -25.29 -6.60
CA LEU A 356 -20.08 -24.79 -7.58
C LEU A 356 -19.81 -25.77 -8.73
N ALA A 357 -20.29 -27.01 -8.66
CA ALA A 357 -19.90 -28.11 -9.56
C ALA A 357 -20.06 -27.78 -11.05
N ASP A 358 -21.06 -26.95 -11.39
CA ASP A 358 -21.36 -26.57 -12.77
C ASP A 358 -20.73 -25.25 -13.21
N TYR A 359 -20.03 -24.56 -12.29
CA TYR A 359 -19.46 -23.23 -12.50
C TYR A 359 -17.95 -23.18 -12.50
N ILE A 360 -17.29 -24.27 -12.08
CA ILE A 360 -15.83 -24.39 -12.13
C ILE A 360 -15.42 -24.91 -13.49
N ALA A 361 -14.68 -24.13 -14.25
CA ALA A 361 -14.13 -24.53 -15.53
C ALA A 361 -13.08 -25.65 -15.39
N ALA A 362 -12.76 -26.31 -16.48
CA ALA A 362 -11.80 -27.41 -16.51
C ALA A 362 -10.38 -26.99 -16.06
N ASP A 363 -10.04 -25.73 -16.20
CA ASP A 363 -8.78 -25.11 -15.74
C ASP A 363 -8.87 -24.54 -14.31
N GLY A 364 -9.96 -24.80 -13.58
CA GLY A 364 -10.16 -24.37 -12.20
C GLY A 364 -10.69 -22.96 -12.02
N LYS A 365 -10.92 -22.23 -13.10
CA LYS A 365 -11.41 -20.84 -13.04
C LYS A 365 -12.90 -20.77 -12.79
N ILE A 366 -13.33 -19.61 -12.25
CA ILE A 366 -14.73 -19.26 -12.06
C ILE A 366 -14.99 -17.91 -12.71
N THR A 367 -16.02 -17.85 -13.55
CA THR A 367 -16.42 -16.63 -14.25
C THR A 367 -17.67 -16.06 -13.63
N VAL A 368 -17.60 -14.80 -13.23
CA VAL A 368 -18.68 -14.07 -12.56
C VAL A 368 -19.04 -12.83 -13.35
N ARG A 369 -20.32 -12.66 -13.59
CA ARG A 369 -20.88 -11.43 -14.18
C ARG A 369 -21.52 -10.58 -13.11
N TYR A 370 -21.09 -9.32 -13.02
CA TYR A 370 -21.68 -8.31 -12.18
C TYR A 370 -22.46 -7.32 -13.02
N THR A 371 -23.72 -7.08 -12.64
CA THR A 371 -24.57 -6.06 -13.26
C THR A 371 -24.98 -5.07 -12.19
N ALA A 372 -24.68 -3.80 -12.38
CA ALA A 372 -25.03 -2.75 -11.44
C ALA A 372 -26.53 -2.69 -11.20
N GLY A 373 -26.95 -2.39 -9.96
CA GLY A 373 -28.37 -2.27 -9.61
C GLY A 373 -29.02 -1.02 -10.22
N SER A 374 -30.34 -0.94 -10.11
CA SER A 374 -31.13 0.21 -10.58
C SER A 374 -30.76 1.53 -9.89
N ASP A 375 -30.08 1.47 -8.76
CA ASP A 375 -29.58 2.62 -8.02
C ASP A 375 -28.22 3.15 -8.56
N ALA A 376 -27.69 2.50 -9.60
CA ALA A 376 -26.49 2.96 -10.27
C ALA A 376 -26.78 4.24 -11.04
N GLU A 377 -26.37 5.36 -10.49
CA GLU A 377 -26.44 6.67 -11.12
C GLU A 377 -25.16 6.94 -11.92
N ILE A 378 -25.27 7.75 -12.96
CA ILE A 378 -24.09 8.23 -13.68
C ILE A 378 -23.17 8.98 -12.70
N GLY A 379 -21.93 8.51 -12.57
CA GLY A 379 -20.93 9.10 -11.67
C GLY A 379 -20.87 8.46 -10.28
N VAL A 380 -21.68 7.46 -9.97
CA VAL A 380 -21.56 6.64 -8.76
C VAL A 380 -20.84 5.33 -9.08
N SER A 381 -19.81 5.03 -8.32
CA SER A 381 -19.06 3.78 -8.40
C SER A 381 -19.55 2.80 -7.33
N GLN A 382 -19.42 1.50 -7.60
CA GLN A 382 -19.75 0.45 -6.64
C GLN A 382 -18.53 -0.42 -6.37
N THR A 383 -18.33 -0.84 -5.12
CA THR A 383 -17.25 -1.75 -4.76
C THR A 383 -17.66 -3.18 -5.03
N LEU A 384 -16.84 -3.93 -5.75
CA LEU A 384 -17.03 -5.38 -5.91
C LEU A 384 -16.44 -6.12 -4.70
N PRO A 385 -16.99 -7.29 -4.34
CA PRO A 385 -16.46 -8.08 -3.24
C PRO A 385 -15.09 -8.68 -3.58
N LEU A 386 -14.31 -8.95 -2.55
CA LEU A 386 -13.12 -9.75 -2.64
C LEU A 386 -13.51 -11.23 -2.66
N LEU A 387 -12.91 -11.99 -3.56
CA LEU A 387 -13.14 -13.42 -3.63
C LEU A 387 -12.19 -14.18 -2.71
N MET A 388 -12.75 -15.12 -1.98
CA MET A 388 -12.02 -16.06 -1.14
C MET A 388 -12.35 -17.50 -1.56
N VAL A 389 -11.33 -18.34 -1.62
CA VAL A 389 -11.47 -19.76 -1.90
C VAL A 389 -10.84 -20.57 -0.79
N THR A 390 -11.55 -21.57 -0.31
CA THR A 390 -11.07 -22.58 0.62
C THR A 390 -11.11 -23.95 -0.06
N GLY A 391 -10.09 -24.77 0.16
CA GLY A 391 -10.00 -26.09 -0.42
C GLY A 391 -8.85 -26.89 0.14
N ARG A 392 -8.43 -27.88 -0.62
CA ARG A 392 -7.28 -28.75 -0.31
C ARG A 392 -6.31 -28.76 -1.48
N GLU A 393 -5.05 -29.03 -1.21
CA GLU A 393 -4.09 -29.30 -2.28
C GLU A 393 -4.56 -30.47 -3.14
N SER A 394 -4.45 -30.33 -4.46
CA SER A 394 -4.88 -31.33 -5.44
C SER A 394 -3.88 -32.48 -5.55
#